data_53640ef4f0b4876736a3719688e6e425
#
_entry.id   53640ef4f0b4876736a3719688e6e425
#
_cell.length_a   1.000
_cell.length_b   1.000
_cell.length_c   1.000
_cell.angle_alpha   90.00
_cell.angle_beta   90.00
_cell.angle_gamma   90.00
#
_symmetry.space_group_name_H-M   'P 1'
#
loop_
_entity.id
_entity.type
_entity.pdbx_description
1 polymer ?
#
loop_
_entity_poly.entity_id
_entity_poly.type
_entity_poly.pdbx_seq_one_letter_code
_entity_poly.pdbx_strand_id
1 'polypeptide(L)'
;MALKEAGININFSFHRFKNLNDVKKLLKLSAKYNIKSIVTCPELKSNPDSAVKILKSCKGLAGYFLVDEPPASDFEKLAEWAEKIKKADSKHLIYLNLFPYFVDPVTFGGTYEDYVEAFINKVALPFVSWDIYPITTAGIKTEWYKNLEIMRTVCMRHNLPFWTFALATPHTTSITYPTPTIEQLRLQLYTGLAYGSQGLQYFTFWCPPRYDRAFDYHEAPISDEGVRTHVYELTRTVNREIQNRAFVFLDGTVEAVNHLGEPLPEGTHP
;
A
#
# COMPACT_ATOMS: atom_id res chain seq x y z
N MET A 1 9.46 0.06 17.87
CA MET A 1 9.84 -1.29 18.32
C MET A 1 8.90 -2.35 17.76
N ALA A 2 7.60 -2.27 18.02
CA ALA A 2 6.61 -3.25 17.52
C ALA A 2 6.67 -3.51 16.00
N LEU A 3 6.76 -2.48 15.15
CA LEU A 3 6.90 -2.62 13.69
C LEU A 3 8.10 -3.52 13.33
N LYS A 4 9.27 -3.22 13.88
CA LYS A 4 10.50 -3.98 13.59
C LYS A 4 10.40 -5.44 14.03
N GLU A 5 9.83 -5.70 15.19
CA GLU A 5 9.64 -7.05 15.72
C GLU A 5 8.61 -7.85 14.91
N ALA A 6 7.62 -7.15 14.34
CA ALA A 6 6.64 -7.75 13.41
C ALA A 6 7.20 -7.95 11.99
N GLY A 7 8.46 -7.60 11.73
CA GLY A 7 9.08 -7.76 10.41
C GLY A 7 8.74 -6.63 9.42
N ILE A 8 8.15 -5.53 9.88
CA ILE A 8 7.88 -4.36 9.03
C ILE A 8 9.19 -3.58 8.82
N ASN A 9 9.52 -3.26 7.59
CA ASN A 9 10.73 -2.51 7.21
C ASN A 9 10.44 -1.06 6.83
N ILE A 10 9.25 -0.78 6.30
CA ILE A 10 8.79 0.55 5.96
C ILE A 10 7.48 0.83 6.69
N ASN A 11 7.42 1.95 7.40
CA ASN A 11 6.19 2.49 7.96
C ASN A 11 5.59 3.47 6.96
N PHE A 12 4.42 3.17 6.45
CA PHE A 12 3.63 4.14 5.72
C PHE A 12 2.79 4.93 6.72
N SER A 13 3.18 6.18 6.95
CA SER A 13 2.50 7.04 7.89
C SER A 13 1.48 7.91 7.16
N PHE A 14 0.25 7.41 7.08
CA PHE A 14 -0.91 8.15 6.59
C PHE A 14 -1.33 9.30 7.53
N HIS A 15 -0.63 9.44 8.65
CA HIS A 15 -0.96 10.42 9.67
C HIS A 15 -0.82 11.85 9.15
N ARG A 16 -1.81 12.68 9.39
CA ARG A 16 -1.81 14.10 9.05
C ARG A 16 -0.91 14.85 10.01
N PHE A 17 0.38 14.92 9.71
CA PHE A 17 1.29 15.77 10.47
C PHE A 17 0.94 17.24 10.29
N LYS A 18 0.93 17.98 11.40
CA LYS A 18 0.60 19.41 11.39
C LYS A 18 1.65 20.24 10.66
N ASN A 19 2.90 19.79 10.66
CA ASN A 19 4.03 20.51 10.09
C ASN A 19 5.25 19.61 9.90
N LEU A 20 6.25 20.15 9.22
CA LEU A 20 7.53 19.51 8.95
C LEU A 20 8.29 19.06 10.21
N ASN A 21 8.17 19.79 11.33
CA ASN A 21 8.88 19.43 12.56
C ASN A 21 8.34 18.13 13.16
N ASP A 22 7.05 17.86 13.07
CA ASP A 22 6.47 16.61 13.55
C ASP A 22 6.90 15.43 12.67
N VAL A 23 7.00 15.63 11.37
CA VAL A 23 7.59 14.63 10.46
C VAL A 23 9.05 14.35 10.83
N LYS A 24 9.86 15.35 11.11
CA LYS A 24 11.26 15.16 11.57
C LYS A 24 11.37 14.35 12.86
N LYS A 25 10.45 14.56 13.81
CA LYS A 25 10.39 13.75 15.05
C LYS A 25 10.12 12.29 14.74
N LEU A 26 9.13 11.99 13.85
CA LEU A 26 8.86 10.64 13.40
C LEU A 26 10.09 10.02 12.72
N LEU A 27 10.71 10.72 11.77
CA LEU A 27 11.87 10.20 11.04
C LEU A 27 13.06 9.90 11.96
N LYS A 28 13.30 10.75 12.98
CA LYS A 28 14.30 10.47 14.01
C LYS A 28 13.98 9.20 14.80
N LEU A 29 12.71 9.00 15.15
CA LEU A 29 12.27 7.80 15.86
C LEU A 29 12.38 6.56 14.95
N SER A 30 11.99 6.65 13.70
CA SER A 30 12.11 5.57 12.69
C SER A 30 13.56 5.14 12.54
N ALA A 31 14.48 6.08 12.39
CA ALA A 31 15.91 5.80 12.30
C ALA A 31 16.45 5.10 13.57
N LYS A 32 15.99 5.51 14.76
CA LYS A 32 16.38 4.89 16.05
C LYS A 32 16.05 3.39 16.09
N TYR A 33 14.94 2.99 15.48
CA TYR A 33 14.50 1.59 15.49
C TYR A 33 14.82 0.85 14.16
N ASN A 34 15.66 1.43 13.32
CA ASN A 34 16.00 0.86 12.00
C ASN A 34 14.76 0.53 11.17
N ILE A 35 13.80 1.44 11.17
CA ILE A 35 12.63 1.49 10.30
C ILE A 35 12.78 2.72 9.42
N LYS A 36 12.26 2.66 8.21
CA LYS A 36 12.10 3.85 7.37
C LYS A 36 10.62 4.22 7.26
N SER A 37 10.34 5.49 6.97
CA SER A 37 8.95 5.97 6.86
C SER A 37 8.73 6.71 5.55
N ILE A 38 7.59 6.43 4.92
CA ILE A 38 6.99 7.25 3.87
C ILE A 38 6.12 8.28 4.58
N VAL A 39 6.28 9.56 4.26
CA VAL A 39 5.70 10.67 5.02
C VAL A 39 5.07 11.72 4.11
N THR A 40 4.12 12.47 4.67
CA THR A 40 3.58 13.69 4.08
C THR A 40 3.45 14.79 5.13
N CYS A 41 3.37 16.04 4.69
CA CYS A 41 3.05 17.20 5.52
C CYS A 41 2.55 18.34 4.63
N PRO A 42 1.88 19.37 5.20
CA PRO A 42 1.39 20.49 4.42
C PRO A 42 2.47 21.20 3.59
N GLU A 43 3.68 21.32 4.14
CA GLU A 43 4.81 21.97 3.45
C GLU A 43 5.29 21.17 2.24
N LEU A 44 5.12 19.85 2.23
CA LEU A 44 5.48 19.04 1.05
C LEU A 44 4.61 19.39 -0.17
N LYS A 45 3.37 19.85 0.06
CA LYS A 45 2.47 20.32 -1.00
C LYS A 45 2.67 21.80 -1.33
N SER A 46 2.77 22.66 -0.32
CA SER A 46 2.84 24.11 -0.50
C SER A 46 4.23 24.62 -0.92
N ASN A 47 5.30 23.97 -0.47
CA ASN A 47 6.69 24.33 -0.80
C ASN A 47 7.56 23.07 -0.85
N PRO A 48 7.38 22.21 -1.88
CA PRO A 48 8.05 20.90 -1.96
C PRO A 48 9.58 21.02 -1.95
N ASP A 49 10.16 21.99 -2.64
CA ASP A 49 11.62 22.15 -2.73
C ASP A 49 12.24 22.35 -1.34
N SER A 50 11.66 23.22 -0.52
CA SER A 50 12.15 23.47 0.84
C SER A 50 11.93 22.27 1.76
N ALA A 51 10.75 21.67 1.71
CA ALA A 51 10.42 20.51 2.53
C ALA A 51 11.34 19.31 2.20
N VAL A 52 11.49 18.99 0.94
CA VAL A 52 12.34 17.90 0.46
C VAL A 52 13.81 18.15 0.81
N LYS A 53 14.32 19.37 0.63
CA LYS A 53 15.69 19.72 1.01
C LYS A 53 16.01 19.41 2.48
N ILE A 54 15.02 19.59 3.34
CA ILE A 54 15.16 19.29 4.77
C ILE A 54 15.02 17.79 5.04
N LEU A 55 14.00 17.15 4.45
CA LEU A 55 13.64 15.75 4.76
C LEU A 55 14.64 14.74 4.18
N LYS A 56 15.19 14.97 3.00
CA LYS A 56 16.09 14.02 2.31
C LYS A 56 17.35 13.65 3.08
N SER A 57 17.75 14.47 4.05
CA SER A 57 18.90 14.18 4.93
C SER A 57 18.54 13.30 6.14
N CYS A 58 17.25 13.05 6.39
CA CYS A 58 16.79 12.29 7.54
C CYS A 58 16.97 10.79 7.30
N LYS A 59 17.79 10.12 8.10
CA LYS A 59 18.10 8.68 7.95
C LYS A 59 16.87 7.76 7.98
N GLY A 60 15.78 8.17 8.63
CA GLY A 60 14.53 7.42 8.73
C GLY A 60 13.59 7.60 7.52
N LEU A 61 13.95 8.40 6.52
CA LEU A 61 13.11 8.62 5.35
C LEU A 61 13.17 7.42 4.40
N ALA A 62 12.01 6.93 3.96
CA ALA A 62 11.84 6.01 2.84
C ALA A 62 11.36 6.76 1.60
N GLY A 63 10.44 7.71 1.78
CA GLY A 63 9.85 8.43 0.67
C GLY A 63 8.79 9.45 1.08
N TYR A 64 8.17 10.00 0.08
CA TYR A 64 7.17 11.06 0.15
C TYR A 64 5.82 10.54 -0.33
N PHE A 65 4.78 10.71 0.46
CA PHE A 65 3.42 10.37 0.09
C PHE A 65 2.72 11.59 -0.51
N LEU A 66 2.17 11.43 -1.69
CA LEU A 66 1.44 12.47 -2.40
C LEU A 66 -0.03 12.49 -1.99
N VAL A 67 -0.75 11.45 -2.38
CA VAL A 67 -2.21 11.37 -2.24
C VAL A 67 -2.65 9.92 -2.26
N ASP A 68 -3.81 9.66 -1.68
CA ASP A 68 -4.53 8.41 -1.74
C ASP A 68 -5.66 8.51 -2.75
N GLU A 69 -5.79 7.50 -3.58
CA GLU A 69 -6.90 7.28 -4.51
C GLU A 69 -7.28 8.52 -5.36
N PRO A 70 -6.36 9.10 -6.14
CA PRO A 70 -6.69 10.25 -6.96
C PRO A 70 -7.47 9.84 -8.22
N PRO A 71 -8.44 10.64 -8.69
CA PRO A 71 -9.04 10.46 -10.00
C PRO A 71 -8.02 10.73 -11.12
N ALA A 72 -8.23 10.14 -12.30
CA ALA A 72 -7.35 10.33 -13.46
C ALA A 72 -7.19 11.81 -13.86
N SER A 73 -8.21 12.64 -13.59
CA SER A 73 -8.18 14.09 -13.84
C SER A 73 -7.09 14.83 -13.06
N ASP A 74 -6.58 14.25 -11.97
CA ASP A 74 -5.55 14.87 -11.15
C ASP A 74 -4.12 14.46 -11.55
N PHE A 75 -3.94 13.51 -12.47
CA PHE A 75 -2.64 12.95 -12.82
C PHE A 75 -1.64 13.99 -13.35
N GLU A 76 -2.08 14.95 -14.14
CA GLU A 76 -1.21 16.03 -14.65
C GLU A 76 -0.62 16.86 -13.48
N LYS A 77 -1.46 17.26 -12.51
CA LYS A 77 -1.01 18.02 -11.33
C LYS A 77 -0.11 17.19 -10.43
N LEU A 78 -0.39 15.90 -10.32
CA LEU A 78 0.43 14.97 -9.54
C LEU A 78 1.77 14.71 -10.20
N ALA A 79 1.82 14.63 -11.54
CA ALA A 79 3.05 14.54 -12.29
C ALA A 79 3.96 15.75 -12.05
N GLU A 80 3.41 16.96 -12.13
CA GLU A 80 4.15 18.20 -11.83
C GLU A 80 4.70 18.21 -10.39
N TRP A 81 3.90 17.77 -9.43
CA TRP A 81 4.32 17.71 -8.04
C TRP A 81 5.39 16.63 -7.81
N ALA A 82 5.20 15.45 -8.36
CA ALA A 82 6.19 14.36 -8.32
C ALA A 82 7.52 14.79 -8.94
N GLU A 83 7.49 15.48 -10.09
CA GLU A 83 8.69 15.95 -10.78
C GLU A 83 9.46 17.00 -9.95
N LYS A 84 8.77 17.91 -9.25
CA LYS A 84 9.43 18.85 -8.32
C LYS A 84 10.15 18.11 -7.20
N ILE A 85 9.51 17.11 -6.61
CA ILE A 85 10.12 16.29 -5.55
C ILE A 85 11.32 15.53 -6.12
N LYS A 86 11.17 14.88 -7.28
CA LYS A 86 12.21 14.08 -7.94
C LYS A 86 13.45 14.90 -8.31
N LYS A 87 13.27 16.15 -8.75
CA LYS A 87 14.38 17.10 -8.99
C LYS A 87 15.13 17.43 -7.72
N ALA A 88 14.43 17.58 -6.59
CA ALA A 88 15.05 17.90 -5.32
C ALA A 88 15.66 16.67 -4.62
N ASP A 89 15.11 15.48 -4.88
CA ASP A 89 15.55 14.21 -4.29
C ASP A 89 15.21 13.03 -5.22
N SER A 90 16.21 12.53 -5.91
CA SER A 90 16.09 11.39 -6.83
C SER A 90 16.30 10.02 -6.16
N LYS A 91 16.53 9.97 -4.84
CA LYS A 91 16.91 8.75 -4.13
C LYS A 91 15.77 8.11 -3.36
N HIS A 92 14.87 8.91 -2.80
CA HIS A 92 13.79 8.42 -1.99
C HIS A 92 12.53 8.19 -2.83
N LEU A 93 11.68 7.27 -2.37
CA LEU A 93 10.45 6.91 -3.06
C LEU A 93 9.48 8.10 -3.12
N ILE A 94 8.73 8.17 -4.21
CA ILE A 94 7.52 8.97 -4.29
C ILE A 94 6.38 7.98 -4.36
N TYR A 95 5.41 8.10 -3.45
CA TYR A 95 4.37 7.12 -3.23
C TYR A 95 2.99 7.74 -3.43
N LEU A 96 2.15 6.99 -4.11
CA LEU A 96 0.75 7.27 -4.34
C LEU A 96 0.02 5.92 -4.38
N ASN A 97 -1.19 5.85 -3.86
CA ASN A 97 -2.03 4.66 -3.93
C ASN A 97 -3.18 4.88 -4.92
N LEU A 98 -3.42 3.92 -5.79
CA LEU A 98 -4.48 3.96 -6.80
C LEU A 98 -5.78 3.36 -6.26
N PHE A 99 -6.90 3.79 -6.81
CA PHE A 99 -8.20 3.15 -6.61
C PHE A 99 -8.21 1.68 -7.02
N PRO A 100 -9.05 0.84 -6.39
CA PRO A 100 -9.39 -0.48 -6.91
C PRO A 100 -10.34 -0.39 -8.11
N TYR A 101 -10.43 -1.47 -8.88
CA TYR A 101 -11.12 -1.48 -10.18
C TYR A 101 -12.65 -1.30 -10.13
N PHE A 102 -13.29 -1.49 -9.01
CA PHE A 102 -14.75 -1.41 -8.86
C PHE A 102 -15.31 0.00 -8.62
N VAL A 103 -14.46 1.02 -8.64
CA VAL A 103 -14.87 2.42 -8.52
C VAL A 103 -15.49 2.90 -9.85
N ASP A 104 -16.31 3.94 -9.78
CA ASP A 104 -17.00 4.50 -10.94
C ASP A 104 -16.03 4.79 -12.10
N PRO A 105 -16.30 4.29 -13.32
CA PRO A 105 -15.49 4.53 -14.51
C PRO A 105 -15.24 6.02 -14.83
N VAL A 106 -16.12 6.92 -14.41
CA VAL A 106 -15.90 8.37 -14.54
C VAL A 106 -14.65 8.82 -13.79
N THR A 107 -14.36 8.20 -12.65
CA THR A 107 -13.15 8.46 -11.85
C THR A 107 -11.88 8.07 -12.60
N PHE A 108 -11.98 7.04 -13.44
CA PHE A 108 -10.84 6.51 -14.21
C PHE A 108 -10.58 7.27 -15.50
N GLY A 109 -11.60 7.96 -16.04
CA GLY A 109 -11.54 8.58 -17.37
C GLY A 109 -11.55 7.56 -18.51
N GLY A 110 -12.00 6.32 -18.26
CA GLY A 110 -12.02 5.19 -19.16
C GLY A 110 -12.20 3.87 -18.41
N THR A 111 -11.59 2.80 -18.90
CA THR A 111 -11.51 1.53 -18.19
C THR A 111 -10.51 1.62 -17.02
N TYR A 112 -10.54 0.65 -16.12
CA TYR A 112 -9.52 0.57 -15.05
C TYR A 112 -8.10 0.37 -15.61
N GLU A 113 -7.97 -0.39 -16.70
CA GLU A 113 -6.70 -0.56 -17.40
C GLU A 113 -6.19 0.79 -17.95
N ASP A 114 -7.07 1.59 -18.58
CA ASP A 114 -6.72 2.94 -19.05
C ASP A 114 -6.26 3.86 -17.90
N TYR A 115 -6.88 3.73 -16.72
CA TYR A 115 -6.50 4.48 -15.54
C TYR A 115 -5.08 4.14 -15.05
N VAL A 116 -4.75 2.85 -14.97
CA VAL A 116 -3.41 2.40 -14.58
C VAL A 116 -2.37 2.80 -15.63
N GLU A 117 -2.68 2.63 -16.92
CA GLU A 117 -1.83 3.08 -18.04
C GLU A 117 -1.60 4.60 -17.99
N ALA A 118 -2.65 5.38 -17.76
CA ALA A 118 -2.54 6.83 -17.66
C ALA A 118 -1.67 7.24 -16.46
N PHE A 119 -1.78 6.57 -15.32
CA PHE A 119 -0.92 6.80 -14.17
C PHE A 119 0.56 6.53 -14.50
N ILE A 120 0.85 5.38 -15.09
CA ILE A 120 2.22 4.99 -15.45
C ILE A 120 2.84 5.98 -16.43
N ASN A 121 2.10 6.37 -17.46
CA ASN A 121 2.60 7.24 -18.51
C ASN A 121 2.70 8.72 -18.11
N LYS A 122 1.81 9.21 -17.23
CA LYS A 122 1.76 10.63 -16.85
C LYS A 122 2.52 10.92 -15.58
N VAL A 123 2.25 10.18 -14.49
CA VAL A 123 2.88 10.42 -13.19
C VAL A 123 4.26 9.80 -13.11
N ALA A 124 4.49 8.71 -13.82
CA ALA A 124 5.79 8.08 -14.05
C ALA A 124 6.57 7.76 -12.75
N LEU A 125 5.89 7.15 -11.79
CA LEU A 125 6.53 6.65 -10.57
C LEU A 125 7.19 5.27 -10.82
N PRO A 126 8.18 4.87 -9.99
CA PRO A 126 8.95 3.65 -10.22
C PRO A 126 8.23 2.37 -9.82
N PHE A 127 7.01 2.44 -9.35
CA PHE A 127 6.13 1.32 -9.00
C PHE A 127 4.67 1.78 -8.94
N VAL A 128 3.75 0.81 -8.96
CA VAL A 128 2.31 1.04 -8.79
C VAL A 128 1.89 0.48 -7.43
N SER A 129 1.11 1.23 -6.66
CA SER A 129 0.46 0.77 -5.43
C SER A 129 -1.04 0.92 -5.54
N TRP A 130 -1.77 -0.06 -5.03
CA TRP A 130 -3.23 -0.08 -5.03
C TRP A 130 -3.75 -0.98 -3.91
N ASP A 131 -5.00 -0.81 -3.52
CA ASP A 131 -5.61 -1.66 -2.51
C ASP A 131 -7.00 -2.15 -2.90
N ILE A 132 -7.29 -3.37 -2.46
CA ILE A 132 -8.60 -3.99 -2.41
C ILE A 132 -8.56 -5.07 -1.34
N TYR A 133 -9.62 -5.17 -0.55
CA TYR A 133 -9.70 -6.10 0.57
C TYR A 133 -10.68 -7.23 0.24
N PRO A 134 -10.18 -8.46 -0.04
CA PRO A 134 -11.00 -9.54 -0.55
C PRO A 134 -11.83 -10.25 0.52
N ILE A 135 -11.41 -10.24 1.78
CA ILE A 135 -12.03 -11.06 2.83
C ILE A 135 -13.17 -10.28 3.48
N THR A 136 -14.38 -10.81 3.38
CA THR A 136 -15.58 -10.26 4.00
C THR A 136 -16.33 -11.32 4.80
N THR A 137 -17.31 -10.92 5.62
CA THR A 137 -18.20 -11.87 6.31
C THR A 137 -19.10 -12.66 5.35
N ALA A 138 -19.30 -12.16 4.12
CA ALA A 138 -20.04 -12.86 3.06
C ALA A 138 -19.14 -13.82 2.23
N GLY A 139 -17.83 -13.84 2.48
CA GLY A 139 -16.87 -14.66 1.75
C GLY A 139 -15.81 -13.85 1.03
N ILE A 140 -15.14 -14.47 0.08
CA ILE A 140 -14.06 -13.84 -0.72
C ILE A 140 -14.70 -13.10 -1.90
N LYS A 141 -14.32 -11.82 -2.07
CA LYS A 141 -14.64 -11.04 -3.27
C LYS A 141 -13.79 -11.52 -4.44
N THR A 142 -14.39 -12.21 -5.38
CA THR A 142 -13.67 -12.78 -6.53
C THR A 142 -13.13 -11.72 -7.49
N GLU A 143 -13.72 -10.52 -7.49
CA GLU A 143 -13.24 -9.36 -8.24
C GLU A 143 -11.81 -8.94 -7.89
N TRP A 144 -11.33 -9.35 -6.73
CA TRP A 144 -9.95 -9.15 -6.33
C TRP A 144 -8.95 -9.78 -7.31
N TYR A 145 -9.25 -10.99 -7.79
CA TYR A 145 -8.40 -11.68 -8.76
C TYR A 145 -8.35 -10.94 -10.10
N LYS A 146 -9.48 -10.41 -10.56
CA LYS A 146 -9.54 -9.57 -11.77
C LYS A 146 -8.65 -8.32 -11.62
N ASN A 147 -8.70 -7.67 -10.48
CA ASN A 147 -7.82 -6.52 -10.22
C ASN A 147 -6.34 -6.92 -10.25
N LEU A 148 -5.98 -8.05 -9.64
CA LEU A 148 -4.61 -8.58 -9.66
C LEU A 148 -4.14 -8.88 -11.10
N GLU A 149 -5.00 -9.48 -11.95
CA GLU A 149 -4.67 -9.75 -13.36
C GLU A 149 -4.42 -8.47 -14.14
N ILE A 150 -5.26 -7.44 -13.97
CA ILE A 150 -5.05 -6.15 -14.64
C ILE A 150 -3.73 -5.55 -14.20
N MET A 151 -3.47 -5.48 -12.89
CA MET A 151 -2.22 -4.92 -12.36
C MET A 151 -0.99 -5.68 -12.84
N ARG A 152 -1.00 -7.02 -12.77
CA ARG A 152 0.08 -7.84 -13.28
C ARG A 152 0.34 -7.56 -14.76
N THR A 153 -0.71 -7.61 -15.58
CA THR A 153 -0.59 -7.46 -17.03
C THR A 153 -0.06 -6.09 -17.42
N VAL A 154 -0.61 -5.01 -16.84
CA VAL A 154 -0.17 -3.66 -17.14
C VAL A 154 1.24 -3.41 -16.62
N CYS A 155 1.54 -3.77 -15.38
CA CYS A 155 2.86 -3.56 -14.81
C CYS A 155 3.97 -4.35 -15.52
N MET A 156 3.69 -5.59 -15.96
CA MET A 156 4.62 -6.37 -16.78
C MET A 156 4.91 -5.70 -18.12
N ARG A 157 3.87 -5.18 -18.80
CA ARG A 157 4.00 -4.47 -20.09
C ARG A 157 4.96 -3.27 -19.99
N HIS A 158 4.98 -2.60 -18.82
CA HIS A 158 5.84 -1.45 -18.55
C HIS A 158 7.13 -1.79 -17.79
N ASN A 159 7.35 -3.07 -17.48
CA ASN A 159 8.48 -3.51 -16.65
C ASN A 159 8.55 -2.77 -15.31
N LEU A 160 7.41 -2.60 -14.67
CA LEU A 160 7.28 -1.93 -13.37
C LEU A 160 6.83 -2.92 -12.29
N PRO A 161 7.38 -2.85 -11.07
CA PRO A 161 6.85 -3.58 -9.94
C PRO A 161 5.54 -2.96 -9.45
N PHE A 162 4.69 -3.76 -8.82
CA PHE A 162 3.53 -3.25 -8.09
C PHE A 162 3.55 -3.70 -6.62
N TRP A 163 2.83 -2.96 -5.79
CA TRP A 163 2.64 -3.23 -4.38
C TRP A 163 1.16 -3.44 -4.09
N THR A 164 0.84 -4.40 -3.23
CA THR A 164 -0.54 -4.73 -2.85
C THR A 164 -0.75 -4.66 -1.35
N PHE A 165 -2.01 -4.60 -0.92
CA PHE A 165 -2.39 -4.57 0.48
C PHE A 165 -3.01 -5.89 0.95
N ALA A 166 -2.86 -6.14 2.25
CA ALA A 166 -3.66 -7.07 3.01
C ALA A 166 -4.41 -6.31 4.10
N LEU A 167 -5.66 -6.68 4.33
CA LEU A 167 -6.45 -6.12 5.42
C LEU A 167 -6.09 -6.81 6.74
N ALA A 168 -5.64 -6.02 7.72
CA ALA A 168 -5.31 -6.49 9.06
C ALA A 168 -6.18 -5.83 10.16
N THR A 169 -7.09 -4.92 9.78
CA THR A 169 -7.94 -4.17 10.70
C THR A 169 -9.39 -4.40 10.36
N PRO A 170 -10.14 -5.17 11.17
CA PRO A 170 -11.56 -5.36 10.96
C PRO A 170 -12.31 -4.04 11.09
N HIS A 171 -13.35 -3.89 10.29
CA HIS A 171 -14.26 -2.74 10.32
C HIS A 171 -15.50 -3.00 9.46
N THR A 172 -16.51 -2.17 9.64
CA THR A 172 -17.74 -2.19 8.85
C THR A 172 -17.89 -0.86 8.08
N THR A 173 -18.15 -1.00 6.78
CA THR A 173 -18.60 0.09 5.90
C THR A 173 -20.01 -0.29 5.40
N SER A 174 -20.27 -0.27 4.11
CA SER A 174 -21.39 -1.03 3.49
C SER A 174 -21.14 -2.54 3.50
N ILE A 175 -19.91 -2.97 3.77
CA ILE A 175 -19.43 -4.34 3.84
C ILE A 175 -18.75 -4.53 5.18
N THR A 176 -18.93 -5.71 5.81
CA THR A 176 -18.24 -6.06 7.05
C THR A 176 -16.97 -6.87 6.74
N TYR A 177 -15.85 -6.36 7.20
CA TYR A 177 -14.53 -6.99 7.14
C TYR A 177 -14.21 -7.61 8.51
N PRO A 178 -14.12 -8.95 8.61
CA PRO A 178 -13.90 -9.62 9.87
C PRO A 178 -12.47 -9.47 10.39
N THR A 179 -12.28 -9.78 11.67
CA THR A 179 -10.95 -9.99 12.23
C THR A 179 -10.24 -11.10 11.45
N PRO A 180 -9.06 -10.86 10.87
CA PRO A 180 -8.43 -11.85 10.01
C PRO A 180 -7.92 -13.06 10.78
N THR A 181 -8.05 -14.24 10.19
CA THR A 181 -7.31 -15.42 10.61
C THR A 181 -5.92 -15.46 9.96
N ILE A 182 -5.06 -16.37 10.43
CA ILE A 182 -3.73 -16.54 9.83
C ILE A 182 -3.81 -17.02 8.37
N GLU A 183 -4.78 -17.89 8.06
CA GLU A 183 -5.03 -18.38 6.70
C GLU A 183 -5.47 -17.27 5.78
N GLN A 184 -6.31 -16.37 6.26
CA GLN A 184 -6.78 -15.21 5.50
C GLN A 184 -5.67 -14.20 5.23
N LEU A 185 -4.76 -13.97 6.18
CA LEU A 185 -3.58 -13.15 5.95
C LEU A 185 -2.63 -13.81 4.95
N ARG A 186 -2.39 -15.12 5.09
CA ARG A 186 -1.60 -15.89 4.12
C ARG A 186 -2.21 -15.83 2.73
N LEU A 187 -3.52 -16.02 2.59
CA LEU A 187 -4.20 -15.94 1.31
C LEU A 187 -3.94 -14.59 0.63
N GLN A 188 -4.18 -13.48 1.32
CA GLN A 188 -4.00 -12.15 0.76
C GLN A 188 -2.54 -11.90 0.32
N LEU A 189 -1.59 -12.20 1.18
CA LEU A 189 -0.19 -11.87 0.94
C LEU A 189 0.47 -12.81 -0.07
N TYR A 190 0.26 -14.12 0.03
CA TYR A 190 0.86 -15.08 -0.90
C TYR A 190 0.21 -15.01 -2.29
N THR A 191 -1.08 -14.70 -2.40
CA THR A 191 -1.69 -14.41 -3.70
C THR A 191 -1.06 -13.18 -4.34
N GLY A 192 -0.89 -12.09 -3.59
CA GLY A 192 -0.16 -10.92 -4.09
C GLY A 192 1.23 -11.29 -4.63
N LEU A 193 1.99 -12.11 -3.90
CA LEU A 193 3.30 -12.59 -4.32
C LEU A 193 3.22 -13.49 -5.57
N ALA A 194 2.24 -14.40 -5.64
CA ALA A 194 2.04 -15.26 -6.80
C ALA A 194 1.75 -14.47 -8.07
N TYR A 195 1.06 -13.34 -7.93
CA TYR A 195 0.82 -12.39 -9.04
C TYR A 195 2.01 -11.48 -9.35
N GLY A 196 3.10 -11.54 -8.58
CA GLY A 196 4.35 -10.79 -8.83
C GLY A 196 4.49 -9.49 -8.02
N SER A 197 3.69 -9.29 -6.99
CA SER A 197 3.86 -8.12 -6.11
C SER A 197 5.25 -8.10 -5.47
N GLN A 198 5.96 -6.97 -5.56
CA GLN A 198 7.27 -6.76 -4.95
C GLN A 198 7.20 -5.96 -3.64
N GLY A 199 6.02 -5.52 -3.25
CA GLY A 199 5.77 -4.85 -1.98
C GLY A 199 4.45 -5.27 -1.36
N LEU A 200 4.50 -5.61 -0.08
CA LEU A 200 3.34 -6.04 0.69
C LEU A 200 3.04 -5.01 1.77
N GLN A 201 1.81 -4.61 1.86
CA GLN A 201 1.35 -3.55 2.75
C GLN A 201 0.19 -4.05 3.61
N TYR A 202 -0.06 -3.38 4.72
CA TYR A 202 -1.19 -3.66 5.59
C TYR A 202 -2.06 -2.43 5.80
N PHE A 203 -3.35 -2.58 5.64
CA PHE A 203 -4.33 -1.66 6.19
C PHE A 203 -5.01 -2.30 7.41
N THR A 204 -4.73 -1.83 8.62
CA THR A 204 -3.63 -0.99 9.07
C THR A 204 -2.82 -1.75 10.11
N PHE A 205 -1.60 -1.33 10.40
CA PHE A 205 -0.83 -1.93 11.48
C PHE A 205 -1.21 -1.36 12.86
N TRP A 206 -1.66 -0.12 12.89
CA TRP A 206 -2.15 0.57 14.09
C TRP A 206 -3.60 1.00 13.90
N CYS A 207 -4.44 0.66 14.86
CA CYS A 207 -5.85 1.01 14.82
C CYS A 207 -6.04 2.53 14.81
N PRO A 208 -6.75 3.11 13.84
CA PRO A 208 -7.06 4.52 13.85
C PRO A 208 -7.70 4.96 15.18
N PRO A 209 -7.30 6.10 15.76
CA PRO A 209 -7.83 6.55 17.04
C PRO A 209 -9.33 6.87 16.95
N ARG A 210 -10.07 6.64 18.05
CA ARG A 210 -11.54 6.76 18.06
C ARG A 210 -12.07 8.11 17.61
N TYR A 211 -11.34 9.19 17.86
CA TYR A 211 -11.73 10.55 17.49
C TYR A 211 -11.51 10.88 15.99
N ASP A 212 -10.83 10.02 15.25
CA ASP A 212 -10.50 10.21 13.82
C ASP A 212 -10.96 9.00 12.97
N ARG A 213 -11.93 8.25 13.45
CA ARG A 213 -12.47 7.07 12.75
C ARG A 213 -13.60 7.48 11.81
N ALA A 214 -13.44 7.10 10.54
CA ALA A 214 -14.55 7.09 9.59
C ALA A 214 -15.48 5.90 9.82
N PHE A 215 -14.94 4.79 10.38
CA PHE A 215 -15.62 3.52 10.60
C PHE A 215 -15.27 2.93 11.98
N ASP A 216 -15.88 1.81 12.33
CA ASP A 216 -15.73 1.08 13.60
C ASP A 216 -14.43 0.25 13.70
N TYR A 217 -13.30 0.78 13.23
CA TYR A 217 -12.01 0.10 13.27
C TYR A 217 -11.68 -0.45 14.66
N HIS A 218 -11.29 -1.72 14.73
CA HIS A 218 -10.96 -2.40 15.97
C HIS A 218 -9.92 -3.51 15.72
N GLU A 219 -9.38 -4.12 16.76
CA GLU A 219 -8.50 -5.30 16.71
C GLU A 219 -7.36 -5.27 15.66
N ALA A 220 -6.92 -4.09 15.23
CA ALA A 220 -5.71 -3.99 14.42
C ALA A 220 -4.51 -4.63 15.15
N PRO A 221 -3.41 -4.97 14.49
CA PRO A 221 -2.20 -5.49 15.14
C PRO A 221 -1.77 -4.70 16.39
N ILE A 222 -1.91 -3.38 16.35
CA ILE A 222 -1.77 -2.53 17.54
C ILE A 222 -3.09 -1.78 17.75
N SER A 223 -3.67 -1.89 18.96
CA SER A 223 -4.89 -1.17 19.32
C SER A 223 -4.70 0.35 19.33
N ASP A 224 -5.80 1.10 19.43
CA ASP A 224 -5.76 2.56 19.58
C ASP A 224 -5.10 3.02 20.92
N GLU A 225 -5.09 2.14 21.93
CA GLU A 225 -4.35 2.36 23.16
C GLU A 225 -2.85 1.98 23.05
N GLY A 226 -2.40 1.48 21.91
CA GLY A 226 -1.02 1.08 21.68
C GLY A 226 -0.66 -0.32 22.19
N VAL A 227 -1.66 -1.17 22.46
CA VAL A 227 -1.46 -2.54 22.93
C VAL A 227 -1.43 -3.51 21.75
N ARG A 228 -0.55 -4.52 21.82
CA ARG A 228 -0.50 -5.61 20.86
C ARG A 228 -1.74 -6.49 21.00
N THR A 229 -2.45 -6.72 19.91
CA THR A 229 -3.57 -7.65 19.85
C THR A 229 -3.10 -9.05 19.40
N HIS A 230 -4.01 -10.02 19.32
CA HIS A 230 -3.67 -11.31 18.74
C HIS A 230 -3.31 -11.19 17.24
N VAL A 231 -3.91 -10.24 16.49
CA VAL A 231 -3.61 -10.00 15.07
C VAL A 231 -2.14 -9.55 14.88
N TYR A 232 -1.53 -8.94 15.91
CA TYR A 232 -0.09 -8.65 15.88
C TYR A 232 0.76 -9.93 15.72
N GLU A 233 0.44 -10.97 16.46
CA GLU A 233 1.18 -12.23 16.39
C GLU A 233 0.93 -12.95 15.06
N LEU A 234 -0.28 -12.88 14.51
CA LEU A 234 -0.59 -13.39 13.18
C LEU A 234 0.25 -12.68 12.12
N THR A 235 0.22 -11.34 12.12
CA THR A 235 1.01 -10.51 11.19
C THR A 235 2.51 -10.80 11.30
N ARG A 236 3.03 -10.88 12.52
CA ARG A 236 4.43 -11.20 12.78
C ARG A 236 4.82 -12.57 12.24
N THR A 237 3.96 -13.57 12.41
CA THR A 237 4.18 -14.93 11.94
C THR A 237 4.25 -14.99 10.42
N VAL A 238 3.25 -14.43 9.73
CA VAL A 238 3.20 -14.44 8.26
C VAL A 238 4.34 -13.63 7.65
N ASN A 239 4.69 -12.48 8.24
CA ASN A 239 5.84 -11.70 7.77
C ASN A 239 7.16 -12.47 7.86
N ARG A 240 7.38 -13.25 8.93
CA ARG A 240 8.56 -14.11 9.06
C ARG A 240 8.58 -15.23 8.03
N GLU A 241 7.42 -15.84 7.78
CA GLU A 241 7.28 -16.87 6.73
C GLU A 241 7.69 -16.33 5.36
N ILE A 242 7.18 -15.15 5.02
CA ILE A 242 7.48 -14.49 3.74
C ILE A 242 8.94 -14.07 3.66
N GLN A 243 9.49 -13.45 4.71
CA GLN A 243 10.88 -13.02 4.71
C GLN A 243 11.86 -14.20 4.57
N ASN A 244 11.56 -15.34 5.18
CA ASN A 244 12.37 -16.56 5.04
C ASN A 244 12.33 -17.14 3.62
N ARG A 245 11.32 -16.78 2.82
CA ARG A 245 11.12 -17.23 1.44
C ARG A 245 11.28 -16.10 0.40
N ALA A 246 11.64 -14.90 0.84
CA ALA A 246 11.71 -13.71 -0.02
C ALA A 246 12.57 -13.94 -1.28
N PHE A 247 13.64 -14.73 -1.17
CA PHE A 247 14.53 -15.07 -2.28
C PHE A 247 13.83 -15.78 -3.46
N VAL A 248 12.65 -16.37 -3.22
CA VAL A 248 11.84 -17.02 -4.29
C VAL A 248 11.10 -15.96 -5.13
N PHE A 249 10.72 -14.84 -4.53
CA PHE A 249 9.83 -13.85 -5.13
C PHE A 249 10.56 -12.58 -5.59
N LEU A 250 11.69 -12.25 -4.93
CA LEU A 250 12.45 -11.04 -5.26
C LEU A 250 13.12 -11.20 -6.63
N ASP A 251 12.96 -10.15 -7.44
CA ASP A 251 13.50 -10.08 -8.81
C ASP A 251 13.01 -11.20 -9.76
N GLY A 252 12.00 -11.96 -9.33
CA GLY A 252 11.35 -12.97 -10.16
C GLY A 252 10.34 -12.35 -11.13
N THR A 253 10.24 -12.94 -12.32
CA THR A 253 9.19 -12.62 -13.30
C THR A 253 8.11 -13.68 -13.23
N VAL A 254 6.86 -13.26 -13.08
CA VAL A 254 5.69 -14.16 -13.09
C VAL A 254 5.25 -14.34 -14.53
N GLU A 255 5.48 -15.51 -15.11
CA GLU A 255 5.08 -15.81 -16.49
C GLU A 255 3.58 -16.02 -16.62
N ALA A 256 2.98 -16.80 -15.71
CA ALA A 256 1.56 -17.09 -15.70
C ALA A 256 1.04 -17.30 -14.28
N VAL A 257 -0.22 -17.01 -14.05
CA VAL A 257 -0.98 -17.39 -12.86
C VAL A 257 -2.19 -18.19 -13.32
N ASN A 258 -2.24 -19.45 -12.93
CA ASN A 258 -3.31 -20.36 -13.28
C ASN A 258 -4.19 -20.64 -12.08
N HIS A 259 -5.49 -20.63 -12.27
CA HIS A 259 -6.47 -20.97 -11.24
C HIS A 259 -6.98 -22.39 -11.44
N LEU A 260 -7.20 -23.09 -10.35
CA LEU A 260 -7.78 -24.44 -10.33
C LEU A 260 -9.19 -24.39 -9.73
N GLY A 261 -10.08 -25.19 -10.30
CA GLY A 261 -11.47 -25.30 -9.85
C GLY A 261 -12.47 -24.64 -10.79
N GLU A 262 -13.76 -24.88 -10.50
CA GLU A 262 -14.88 -24.34 -11.27
C GLU A 262 -15.95 -23.79 -10.33
N PRO A 263 -16.54 -22.61 -10.61
CA PRO A 263 -16.17 -21.70 -11.70
C PRO A 263 -14.88 -20.94 -11.39
N LEU A 264 -14.14 -20.58 -12.44
CA LEU A 264 -12.99 -19.70 -12.32
C LEU A 264 -13.44 -18.28 -11.94
N PRO A 265 -12.66 -17.54 -11.14
CA PRO A 265 -12.92 -16.12 -10.89
C PRO A 265 -12.89 -15.33 -12.21
N GLU A 266 -13.78 -14.33 -12.32
CA GLU A 266 -13.86 -13.49 -13.54
C GLU A 266 -12.50 -12.83 -13.86
N GLY A 267 -12.11 -12.90 -15.12
CA GLY A 267 -10.87 -12.29 -15.63
C GLY A 267 -9.61 -13.09 -15.32
N THR A 268 -9.72 -14.30 -14.79
CA THR A 268 -8.58 -15.20 -14.55
C THR A 268 -8.49 -16.30 -15.62
N HIS A 269 -7.36 -17.01 -15.61
CA HIS A 269 -7.05 -18.07 -16.56
C HIS A 269 -6.95 -19.43 -15.84
N PRO A 270 -7.35 -20.54 -16.53
CA PRO A 270 -7.18 -21.89 -16.01
C PRO A 270 -5.72 -22.32 -15.95
#